data_489f269236db46cc556c22f5381bb5f1
#
_entry.id   489f269236db46cc556c22f5381bb5f1
#
_cell.length_a   1.000
_cell.length_b   1.000
_cell.length_c   1.000
_cell.angle_alpha   90.00
_cell.angle_beta   90.00
_cell.angle_gamma   90.00
#
_symmetry.space_group_name_H-M   'P 1'
#
loop_
_entity.id
_entity.type
_entity.pdbx_description
1 polymer ?
#
loop_
_entity_poly.entity_id
_entity_poly.type
_entity_poly.pdbx_seq_one_letter_code
_entity_poly.pdbx_strand_id
1 'polypeptide(L)'
;MSAFVPASIPVLRWAAARARLDDADLTQRFSKWPLWLTADAQPTLRQLEDFARLTHTPFGYFFLPEPPRLKLPVPDFRTLRDAPLREPSVDLLDTLYLCQQRQDWFREYAQMHGLRPVAFVGRMHLDDAPETVAATLRDALSLSVTDRQTLPTWTEALRQLIARAEDAGVLVMASSIVGANSHRKLDVGEFRGFALADELAPLLFLNAADSKAAQMFSLAHELAHLALGQSGVSDAEAGRVPEQAIERWCNRVAAELLMPLTALREAAQRDAPIEQEIQRLARLFKVSSLVALRRLFDAGFINEATLWQHYRQEVERLNRLERASGGGDFYRTLGARTGKRFARALVGSALEGQTLFQDAFRLLGVRKTATLYQAARELGVML
;
A
#
# COMPACT_ATOMS: atom_id res chain seq x y z
N MET A 1 25.14 -30.02 -24.79
CA MET A 1 24.04 -29.73 -25.74
C MET A 1 22.98 -28.96 -24.99
N SER A 2 22.57 -27.79 -25.49
CA SER A 2 21.50 -27.01 -24.85
C SER A 2 20.16 -27.68 -25.17
N ALA A 3 19.44 -28.15 -24.16
CA ALA A 3 18.10 -28.70 -24.31
C ALA A 3 17.11 -27.60 -24.72
N PHE A 4 16.42 -27.78 -25.83
CA PHE A 4 15.30 -26.93 -26.25
C PHE A 4 14.03 -27.37 -25.53
N VAL A 5 13.18 -26.43 -25.16
CA VAL A 5 12.01 -26.69 -24.34
C VAL A 5 10.76 -26.10 -25.02
N PRO A 6 9.70 -26.90 -25.24
CA PRO A 6 8.47 -26.39 -25.83
C PRO A 6 7.79 -25.43 -24.82
N ALA A 7 7.78 -24.15 -25.15
CA ALA A 7 7.09 -23.13 -24.35
C ALA A 7 5.80 -22.70 -25.05
N SER A 8 4.75 -22.48 -24.26
CA SER A 8 3.44 -22.01 -24.74
C SER A 8 3.53 -20.56 -25.23
N ILE A 9 3.27 -20.33 -26.51
CA ILE A 9 3.29 -18.98 -27.11
C ILE A 9 2.28 -18.04 -26.42
N PRO A 10 1.02 -18.44 -26.16
CA PRO A 10 0.09 -17.62 -25.42
C PRO A 10 0.63 -17.18 -24.05
N VAL A 11 1.31 -18.08 -23.33
CA VAL A 11 1.87 -17.77 -22.01
C VAL A 11 3.11 -16.88 -22.12
N LEU A 12 3.96 -17.05 -23.14
CA LEU A 12 5.09 -16.15 -23.41
C LEU A 12 4.60 -14.71 -23.65
N ARG A 13 3.59 -14.52 -24.51
CA ARG A 13 2.98 -13.21 -24.79
C ARG A 13 2.34 -12.60 -23.55
N TRP A 14 1.58 -13.39 -22.79
CA TRP A 14 0.95 -12.97 -21.55
C TRP A 14 1.99 -12.53 -20.51
N ALA A 15 3.07 -13.31 -20.33
CA ALA A 15 4.12 -12.97 -19.38
C ALA A 15 4.86 -11.67 -19.77
N ALA A 16 5.14 -11.47 -21.06
CA ALA A 16 5.74 -10.25 -21.58
C ALA A 16 4.85 -9.02 -21.33
N ALA A 17 3.57 -9.10 -21.71
CA ALA A 17 2.60 -8.03 -21.55
C ALA A 17 2.41 -7.67 -20.06
N ARG A 18 2.34 -8.68 -19.19
CA ARG A 18 2.20 -8.52 -17.75
C ARG A 18 3.42 -7.87 -17.09
N ALA A 19 4.61 -8.15 -17.60
CA ALA A 19 5.87 -7.53 -17.19
C ALA A 19 6.08 -6.13 -17.82
N ARG A 20 5.14 -5.67 -18.66
CA ARG A 20 5.21 -4.39 -19.41
C ARG A 20 6.45 -4.30 -20.30
N LEU A 21 6.89 -5.43 -20.87
CA LEU A 21 8.01 -5.51 -21.80
C LEU A 21 7.48 -5.51 -23.22
N ASP A 22 8.08 -4.69 -24.06
CA ASP A 22 7.77 -4.67 -25.48
C ASP A 22 8.61 -5.66 -26.30
N ASP A 23 8.19 -5.93 -27.54
CA ASP A 23 8.87 -6.88 -28.42
C ASP A 23 10.27 -6.41 -28.83
N ALA A 24 10.54 -5.10 -28.82
CA ALA A 24 11.86 -4.54 -29.17
C ALA A 24 12.86 -4.82 -28.04
N ASP A 25 12.50 -4.54 -26.79
CA ASP A 25 13.31 -4.83 -25.60
C ASP A 25 13.59 -6.34 -25.49
N LEU A 26 12.55 -7.16 -25.73
CA LEU A 26 12.68 -8.62 -25.69
C LEU A 26 13.56 -9.15 -26.81
N THR A 27 13.48 -8.60 -28.01
CA THR A 27 14.33 -9.01 -29.16
C THR A 27 15.80 -8.63 -28.93
N GLN A 28 16.05 -7.47 -28.30
CA GLN A 28 17.40 -7.07 -27.92
C GLN A 28 18.03 -8.06 -26.92
N ARG A 29 17.25 -8.57 -25.98
CA ARG A 29 17.73 -9.50 -24.94
C ARG A 29 17.73 -10.95 -25.38
N PHE A 30 16.75 -11.35 -26.18
CA PHE A 30 16.54 -12.67 -26.71
C PHE A 30 16.42 -12.57 -28.24
N SER A 31 17.53 -12.61 -28.97
CA SER A 31 17.56 -12.42 -30.44
C SER A 31 16.61 -13.32 -31.23
N LYS A 32 16.20 -14.47 -30.65
CA LYS A 32 15.24 -15.40 -31.21
C LYS A 32 13.81 -15.19 -30.74
N TRP A 33 13.51 -14.12 -29.98
CA TRP A 33 12.16 -13.82 -29.47
C TRP A 33 11.08 -13.85 -30.57
N PRO A 34 11.25 -13.19 -31.74
CA PRO A 34 10.26 -13.28 -32.82
C PRO A 34 10.02 -14.71 -33.31
N LEU A 35 11.07 -15.54 -33.40
CA LEU A 35 10.97 -16.93 -33.82
C LEU A 35 10.28 -17.83 -32.77
N TRP A 36 10.36 -17.47 -31.46
CA TRP A 36 9.59 -18.18 -30.43
C TRP A 36 8.09 -17.93 -30.60
N LEU A 37 7.70 -16.72 -31.01
CA LEU A 37 6.30 -16.33 -31.19
C LEU A 37 5.65 -16.92 -32.46
N THR A 38 6.45 -17.37 -33.45
CA THR A 38 5.99 -18.03 -34.67
C THR A 38 6.16 -19.56 -34.64
N ALA A 39 6.71 -20.09 -33.53
CA ALA A 39 7.11 -21.51 -33.41
C ALA A 39 8.24 -21.96 -34.34
N ASP A 40 8.92 -21.06 -35.05
CA ASP A 40 10.05 -21.37 -35.93
C ASP A 40 11.32 -21.72 -35.13
N ALA A 41 11.36 -21.36 -33.85
CA ALA A 41 12.40 -21.78 -32.92
C ALA A 41 11.82 -21.98 -31.51
N GLN A 42 12.48 -22.83 -30.74
CA GLN A 42 12.17 -23.01 -29.32
C GLN A 42 13.27 -22.39 -28.45
N PRO A 43 12.93 -21.84 -27.27
CA PRO A 43 13.94 -21.39 -26.31
C PRO A 43 14.70 -22.58 -25.75
N THR A 44 15.96 -22.37 -25.39
CA THR A 44 16.68 -23.31 -24.53
C THR A 44 16.17 -23.20 -23.09
N LEU A 45 16.40 -24.25 -22.31
CA LEU A 45 16.02 -24.24 -20.88
C LEU A 45 16.53 -22.98 -20.17
N ARG A 46 17.80 -22.63 -20.33
CA ARG A 46 18.44 -21.44 -19.76
C ARG A 46 17.77 -20.13 -20.21
N GLN A 47 17.45 -20.02 -21.52
CA GLN A 47 16.76 -18.83 -22.03
C GLN A 47 15.37 -18.70 -21.45
N LEU A 48 14.65 -19.81 -21.29
CA LEU A 48 13.31 -19.78 -20.66
C LEU A 48 13.39 -19.46 -19.17
N GLU A 49 14.40 -19.94 -18.45
CA GLU A 49 14.67 -19.54 -17.06
C GLU A 49 15.01 -18.05 -16.93
N ASP A 50 15.84 -17.52 -17.86
CA ASP A 50 16.17 -16.09 -17.89
C ASP A 50 14.95 -15.23 -18.21
N PHE A 51 14.08 -15.69 -19.12
CA PHE A 51 12.81 -15.05 -19.42
C PHE A 51 11.83 -15.11 -18.23
N ALA A 52 11.74 -16.26 -17.55
CA ALA A 52 10.95 -16.42 -16.33
C ALA A 52 11.37 -15.42 -15.23
N ARG A 53 12.68 -15.28 -15.04
CA ARG A 53 13.24 -14.29 -14.08
C ARG A 53 12.97 -12.85 -14.49
N LEU A 54 13.09 -12.53 -15.78
CA LEU A 54 12.83 -11.20 -16.33
C LEU A 54 11.36 -10.80 -16.18
N THR A 55 10.44 -11.73 -16.46
CA THR A 55 8.98 -11.50 -16.40
C THR A 55 8.38 -11.78 -15.03
N HIS A 56 9.20 -12.21 -14.05
CA HIS A 56 8.74 -12.66 -12.73
C HIS A 56 7.59 -13.67 -12.80
N THR A 57 7.65 -14.55 -13.80
CA THR A 57 6.64 -15.58 -14.03
C THR A 57 7.17 -16.93 -13.55
N PRO A 58 6.39 -17.70 -12.76
CA PRO A 58 6.79 -19.05 -12.35
C PRO A 58 7.13 -19.91 -13.57
N PHE A 59 8.30 -20.54 -13.53
CA PHE A 59 8.83 -21.31 -14.67
C PHE A 59 7.84 -22.34 -15.21
N GLY A 60 7.13 -23.05 -14.31
CA GLY A 60 6.14 -24.05 -14.70
C GLY A 60 4.96 -23.54 -15.54
N TYR A 61 4.68 -22.24 -15.49
CA TYR A 61 3.56 -21.66 -16.25
C TYR A 61 3.79 -21.70 -17.76
N PHE A 62 5.05 -21.64 -18.22
CA PHE A 62 5.37 -21.68 -19.64
C PHE A 62 5.02 -23.01 -20.33
N PHE A 63 4.66 -24.04 -19.56
CA PHE A 63 4.19 -25.33 -20.04
C PHE A 63 2.67 -25.49 -20.02
N LEU A 64 1.94 -24.48 -19.52
CA LEU A 64 0.48 -24.48 -19.57
C LEU A 64 0.01 -24.18 -21.00
N PRO A 65 -1.11 -24.80 -21.45
CA PRO A 65 -1.65 -24.53 -22.80
C PRO A 65 -2.11 -23.08 -22.96
N GLU A 66 -2.62 -22.47 -21.89
CA GLU A 66 -3.13 -21.10 -21.84
C GLU A 66 -2.63 -20.37 -20.60
N PRO A 67 -2.62 -19.00 -20.60
CA PRO A 67 -2.28 -18.22 -19.44
C PRO A 67 -3.17 -18.57 -18.24
N PRO A 68 -2.59 -18.72 -17.04
CA PRO A 68 -3.39 -18.94 -15.84
C PRO A 68 -4.19 -17.67 -15.48
N ARG A 69 -5.43 -17.84 -15.06
CA ARG A 69 -6.23 -16.73 -14.50
C ARG A 69 -5.75 -16.44 -13.08
N LEU A 70 -5.03 -15.35 -12.92
CA LEU A 70 -4.56 -14.92 -11.61
C LEU A 70 -5.60 -14.00 -10.97
N LYS A 71 -6.02 -14.37 -9.76
CA LYS A 71 -6.93 -13.56 -8.93
C LYS A 71 -6.16 -13.07 -7.71
N LEU A 72 -6.57 -11.91 -7.18
CA LEU A 72 -6.11 -11.50 -5.87
C LEU A 72 -6.59 -12.50 -4.81
N PRO A 73 -5.75 -12.87 -3.83
CA PRO A 73 -6.15 -13.76 -2.73
C PRO A 73 -7.05 -13.07 -1.69
N VAL A 74 -7.38 -11.80 -1.90
CA VAL A 74 -8.28 -10.97 -1.10
C VAL A 74 -9.27 -10.24 -2.02
N PRO A 75 -10.40 -9.72 -1.49
CA PRO A 75 -11.33 -8.90 -2.25
C PRO A 75 -10.64 -7.74 -2.97
N ASP A 76 -11.08 -7.48 -4.20
CA ASP A 76 -10.58 -6.39 -5.04
C ASP A 76 -11.59 -5.24 -5.04
N PHE A 77 -11.27 -4.16 -4.34
CA PHE A 77 -12.10 -2.97 -4.25
C PHE A 77 -11.64 -1.85 -5.19
N ARG A 78 -10.60 -2.11 -6.00
CA ARG A 78 -10.10 -1.12 -6.95
C ARG A 78 -11.18 -0.77 -7.97
N THR A 79 -11.43 0.52 -8.14
CA THR A 79 -12.31 1.05 -9.18
C THR A 79 -11.45 1.56 -10.33
N LEU A 80 -11.45 0.87 -11.46
CA LEU A 80 -10.73 1.34 -12.64
C LEU A 80 -11.56 2.38 -13.39
N ARG A 81 -10.90 3.48 -13.82
CA ARG A 81 -11.50 4.48 -14.71
C ARG A 81 -11.94 3.79 -16.01
N ASP A 82 -13.24 3.67 -16.24
CA ASP A 82 -13.88 3.26 -17.50
C ASP A 82 -13.30 2.01 -18.23
N ALA A 83 -12.56 1.15 -17.53
CA ALA A 83 -12.00 -0.07 -18.09
C ALA A 83 -12.37 -1.29 -17.23
N PRO A 84 -12.54 -2.49 -17.83
CA PRO A 84 -12.71 -3.71 -17.05
C PRO A 84 -11.50 -3.90 -16.11
N LEU A 85 -11.75 -4.43 -14.90
CA LEU A 85 -10.73 -4.75 -13.91
C LEU A 85 -9.55 -5.45 -14.60
N ARG A 86 -8.41 -4.77 -14.68
CA ARG A 86 -7.20 -5.37 -15.24
C ARG A 86 -6.73 -6.47 -14.30
N GLU A 87 -6.22 -7.56 -14.88
CA GLU A 87 -5.54 -8.58 -14.08
C GLU A 87 -4.49 -7.91 -13.18
N PRO A 88 -4.37 -8.37 -11.89
CA PRO A 88 -3.39 -7.80 -11.00
C PRO A 88 -1.98 -7.99 -11.54
N SER A 89 -1.16 -6.94 -11.45
CA SER A 89 0.25 -7.02 -11.85
C SER A 89 1.02 -8.04 -11.00
N VAL A 90 2.15 -8.48 -11.49
CA VAL A 90 3.09 -9.32 -10.71
C VAL A 90 3.55 -8.57 -9.47
N ASP A 91 3.72 -7.25 -9.57
CA ASP A 91 4.25 -6.42 -8.49
C ASP A 91 3.25 -6.29 -7.33
N LEU A 92 1.97 -6.14 -7.63
CA LEU A 92 0.90 -6.15 -6.63
C LEU A 92 0.78 -7.53 -5.97
N LEU A 93 0.74 -8.62 -6.77
CA LEU A 93 0.62 -9.98 -6.23
C LEU A 93 1.80 -10.36 -5.33
N ASP A 94 3.04 -10.12 -5.78
CA ASP A 94 4.23 -10.44 -4.98
C ASP A 94 4.29 -9.61 -3.70
N THR A 95 3.85 -8.35 -3.75
CA THR A 95 3.76 -7.49 -2.55
C THR A 95 2.73 -8.03 -1.56
N LEU A 96 1.56 -8.43 -2.06
CA LEU A 96 0.49 -8.98 -1.24
C LEU A 96 0.90 -10.32 -0.60
N TYR A 97 1.46 -11.24 -1.39
CA TYR A 97 1.95 -12.53 -0.85
C TYR A 97 3.07 -12.35 0.18
N LEU A 98 3.99 -11.40 -0.03
CA LEU A 98 5.02 -11.09 0.96
C LEU A 98 4.40 -10.55 2.26
N CYS A 99 3.39 -9.70 2.17
CA CYS A 99 2.68 -9.19 3.34
C CYS A 99 1.89 -10.30 4.06
N GLN A 100 1.26 -11.22 3.33
CA GLN A 100 0.60 -12.39 3.92
C GLN A 100 1.59 -13.28 4.68
N GLN A 101 2.77 -13.59 4.09
CA GLN A 101 3.80 -14.36 4.79
C GLN A 101 4.29 -13.68 6.08
N ARG A 102 4.40 -12.34 6.08
CA ARG A 102 4.76 -11.57 7.27
C ARG A 102 3.64 -11.59 8.31
N GLN A 103 2.39 -11.49 7.87
CA GLN A 103 1.21 -11.58 8.72
C GLN A 103 1.12 -12.95 9.39
N ASP A 104 1.29 -14.04 8.63
CA ASP A 104 1.24 -15.41 9.13
C ASP A 104 2.32 -15.64 10.19
N TRP A 105 3.56 -15.23 9.90
CA TRP A 105 4.65 -15.34 10.87
C TRP A 105 4.34 -14.52 12.15
N PHE A 106 3.82 -13.29 12.01
CA PHE A 106 3.52 -12.46 13.18
C PHE A 106 2.33 -13.01 13.99
N ARG A 107 1.36 -13.63 13.33
CA ARG A 107 0.23 -14.30 14.00
C ARG A 107 0.73 -15.45 14.89
N GLU A 108 1.61 -16.29 14.37
CA GLU A 108 2.23 -17.38 15.15
C GLU A 108 3.05 -16.83 16.32
N TYR A 109 3.84 -15.79 16.07
CA TYR A 109 4.58 -15.08 17.12
C TYR A 109 3.63 -14.51 18.19
N ALA A 110 2.56 -13.86 17.81
CA ALA A 110 1.58 -13.28 18.72
C ALA A 110 0.90 -14.34 19.58
N GLN A 111 0.56 -15.50 19.01
CA GLN A 111 0.01 -16.64 19.74
C GLN A 111 1.00 -17.21 20.76
N MET A 112 2.26 -17.43 20.36
CA MET A 112 3.31 -17.95 21.25
C MET A 112 3.58 -17.01 22.45
N HIS A 113 3.49 -15.69 22.23
CA HIS A 113 3.76 -14.68 23.25
C HIS A 113 2.51 -14.20 24.00
N GLY A 114 1.35 -14.78 23.73
CA GLY A 114 0.09 -14.43 24.41
C GLY A 114 -0.34 -12.98 24.17
N LEU A 115 -0.05 -12.42 22.98
CA LEU A 115 -0.48 -11.06 22.64
C LEU A 115 -2.00 -10.99 22.55
N ARG A 116 -2.57 -9.87 22.99
CA ARG A 116 -4.02 -9.68 22.95
C ARG A 116 -4.49 -9.28 21.56
N PRO A 117 -5.70 -9.70 21.16
CA PRO A 117 -6.35 -9.21 19.95
C PRO A 117 -6.46 -7.70 19.94
N VAL A 118 -6.36 -7.10 18.76
CA VAL A 118 -6.53 -5.65 18.56
C VAL A 118 -8.00 -5.30 18.68
N ALA A 119 -8.33 -4.48 19.68
CA ALA A 119 -9.70 -4.31 20.19
C ALA A 119 -10.72 -3.79 19.16
N PHE A 120 -10.31 -3.01 18.18
CA PHE A 120 -11.24 -2.40 17.19
C PHE A 120 -11.41 -3.24 15.91
N VAL A 121 -10.55 -4.25 15.66
CA VAL A 121 -10.61 -5.04 14.43
C VAL A 121 -11.86 -5.91 14.40
N GLY A 122 -12.64 -5.79 13.32
CA GLY A 122 -13.87 -6.55 13.12
C GLY A 122 -15.01 -6.23 14.10
N ARG A 123 -14.99 -5.03 14.70
CA ARG A 123 -16.00 -4.61 15.70
C ARG A 123 -17.03 -3.62 15.16
N MET A 124 -16.83 -3.13 13.95
CA MET A 124 -17.72 -2.13 13.34
C MET A 124 -18.50 -2.74 12.17
N HIS A 125 -19.64 -2.11 11.86
CA HIS A 125 -20.53 -2.53 10.79
C HIS A 125 -20.78 -1.36 9.83
N LEU A 126 -21.22 -1.66 8.59
CA LEU A 126 -21.51 -0.64 7.57
C LEU A 126 -22.66 0.30 7.97
N ASP A 127 -23.52 -0.13 8.88
CA ASP A 127 -24.62 0.68 9.41
C ASP A 127 -24.19 1.64 10.52
N ASP A 128 -22.98 1.50 11.06
CA ASP A 128 -22.44 2.40 12.07
C ASP A 128 -22.14 3.77 11.45
N ALA A 129 -22.47 4.84 12.19
CA ALA A 129 -22.21 6.20 11.75
C ALA A 129 -20.68 6.43 11.63
N PRO A 130 -20.19 6.91 10.49
CA PRO A 130 -18.76 7.15 10.28
C PRO A 130 -18.12 8.05 11.33
N GLU A 131 -18.88 9.01 11.87
CA GLU A 131 -18.46 9.93 12.92
C GLU A 131 -18.15 9.18 14.23
N THR A 132 -19.01 8.25 14.61
CA THR A 132 -18.83 7.40 15.81
C THR A 132 -17.64 6.46 15.65
N VAL A 133 -17.53 5.81 14.48
CA VAL A 133 -16.40 4.91 14.19
C VAL A 133 -15.08 5.67 14.17
N ALA A 134 -15.03 6.84 13.53
CA ALA A 134 -13.84 7.69 13.53
C ALA A 134 -13.45 8.16 14.92
N ALA A 135 -14.41 8.46 15.81
CA ALA A 135 -14.14 8.80 17.21
C ALA A 135 -13.53 7.59 17.94
N THR A 136 -14.13 6.40 17.82
CA THR A 136 -13.61 5.17 18.42
C THR A 136 -12.19 4.84 17.93
N LEU A 137 -11.91 5.02 16.64
CA LEU A 137 -10.56 4.83 16.09
C LEU A 137 -9.59 5.89 16.63
N ARG A 138 -9.99 7.16 16.78
CA ARG A 138 -9.14 8.18 17.40
C ARG A 138 -8.76 7.80 18.82
N ASP A 139 -9.70 7.33 19.60
CA ASP A 139 -9.48 6.89 21.00
C ASP A 139 -8.54 5.69 21.03
N ALA A 140 -8.80 4.65 20.22
CA ALA A 140 -7.97 3.45 20.14
C ALA A 140 -6.52 3.73 19.71
N LEU A 141 -6.32 4.71 18.83
CA LEU A 141 -5.02 5.15 18.34
C LEU A 141 -4.39 6.27 19.17
N SER A 142 -5.08 6.77 20.21
CA SER A 142 -4.68 7.96 20.98
C SER A 142 -4.34 9.14 20.06
N LEU A 143 -5.16 9.40 19.06
CA LEU A 143 -4.99 10.46 18.07
C LEU A 143 -5.73 11.73 18.48
N SER A 144 -4.99 12.79 18.72
CA SER A 144 -5.53 14.14 18.88
C SER A 144 -5.47 14.91 17.55
N VAL A 145 -6.57 15.53 17.17
CA VAL A 145 -6.62 16.43 16.01
C VAL A 145 -5.72 17.65 16.26
N THR A 146 -5.75 18.19 17.48
CA THR A 146 -4.96 19.34 17.90
C THR A 146 -3.47 19.05 17.86
N ASP A 147 -3.03 17.89 18.37
CA ASP A 147 -1.61 17.52 18.35
C ASP A 147 -1.08 17.42 16.92
N ARG A 148 -1.88 16.86 15.99
CA ARG A 148 -1.49 16.79 14.58
C ARG A 148 -1.37 18.16 13.94
N GLN A 149 -2.19 19.13 14.31
CA GLN A 149 -2.11 20.50 13.80
C GLN A 149 -0.77 21.18 14.15
N THR A 150 -0.15 20.81 15.28
CA THR A 150 1.13 21.38 15.72
C THR A 150 2.34 20.81 14.97
N LEU A 151 2.19 19.69 14.25
CA LEU A 151 3.29 19.07 13.54
C LEU A 151 3.74 19.94 12.36
N PRO A 152 5.07 20.11 12.12
CA PRO A 152 5.55 21.03 11.12
C PRO A 152 5.32 20.53 9.68
N THR A 153 5.39 19.21 9.44
CA THR A 153 5.32 18.65 8.09
C THR A 153 4.33 17.48 7.95
N TRP A 154 3.88 17.23 6.72
CA TRP A 154 3.09 16.02 6.39
C TRP A 154 3.88 14.73 6.64
N THR A 155 5.20 14.75 6.49
CA THR A 155 6.05 13.59 6.74
C THR A 155 6.04 13.21 8.22
N GLU A 156 6.08 14.20 9.11
CA GLU A 156 5.99 13.95 10.56
C GLU A 156 4.58 13.54 10.98
N ALA A 157 3.56 14.13 10.37
CA ALA A 157 2.17 13.73 10.62
C ALA A 157 1.91 12.27 10.20
N LEU A 158 2.39 11.85 9.01
CA LEU A 158 2.30 10.46 8.59
C LEU A 158 3.09 9.53 9.51
N ARG A 159 4.31 9.93 9.90
CA ARG A 159 5.15 9.13 10.81
C ARG A 159 4.49 8.93 12.17
N GLN A 160 3.86 9.98 12.72
CA GLN A 160 3.10 9.89 13.97
C GLN A 160 1.89 8.97 13.80
N LEU A 161 1.11 9.11 12.72
CA LEU A 161 -0.07 8.28 12.48
C LEU A 161 0.31 6.79 12.34
N ILE A 162 1.40 6.48 11.62
CA ILE A 162 1.94 5.11 11.54
C ILE A 162 2.33 4.61 12.93
N ALA A 163 3.07 5.40 13.70
CA ALA A 163 3.50 5.00 15.04
C ALA A 163 2.30 4.69 15.95
N ARG A 164 1.27 5.53 15.94
CA ARG A 164 0.04 5.30 16.72
C ARG A 164 -0.71 4.04 16.30
N ALA A 165 -0.77 3.75 15.00
CA ALA A 165 -1.35 2.51 14.51
C ALA A 165 -0.53 1.28 14.95
N GLU A 166 0.80 1.35 14.91
CA GLU A 166 1.68 0.29 15.40
C GLU A 166 1.59 0.10 16.92
N ASP A 167 1.48 1.19 17.70
CA ASP A 167 1.29 1.14 19.16
C ASP A 167 -0.05 0.49 19.52
N ALA A 168 -1.09 0.71 18.71
CA ALA A 168 -2.40 0.06 18.85
C ALA A 168 -2.43 -1.41 18.42
N GLY A 169 -1.32 -1.93 17.88
CA GLY A 169 -1.19 -3.35 17.53
C GLY A 169 -1.20 -3.67 16.03
N VAL A 170 -1.40 -2.69 15.17
CA VAL A 170 -1.45 -2.87 13.71
C VAL A 170 -0.04 -2.97 13.13
N LEU A 171 0.18 -3.86 12.19
CA LEU A 171 1.41 -3.93 11.40
C LEU A 171 1.27 -2.95 10.22
N VAL A 172 2.07 -1.89 10.18
CA VAL A 172 2.01 -0.90 9.10
C VAL A 172 3.26 -0.97 8.25
N MET A 173 3.10 -1.33 6.98
CA MET A 173 4.18 -1.44 6.00
C MET A 173 4.00 -0.40 4.90
N ALA A 174 5.08 0.26 4.49
CA ALA A 174 5.03 1.26 3.42
C ALA A 174 6.24 1.11 2.49
N SER A 175 6.00 0.86 1.21
CA SER A 175 7.06 0.70 0.21
C SER A 175 6.63 1.26 -1.14
N SER A 176 7.59 1.81 -1.90
CA SER A 176 7.41 2.18 -3.31
C SER A 176 7.98 1.13 -4.27
N ILE A 177 8.47 0.00 -3.73
CA ILE A 177 9.12 -1.08 -4.49
C ILE A 177 8.66 -2.43 -3.96
N VAL A 178 8.75 -3.46 -4.80
CA VAL A 178 8.43 -4.84 -4.41
C VAL A 178 9.57 -5.41 -3.55
N GLY A 179 9.24 -5.78 -2.32
CA GLY A 179 10.22 -6.35 -1.38
C GLY A 179 11.45 -5.46 -1.21
N ALA A 180 12.63 -5.93 -1.62
CA ALA A 180 13.90 -5.19 -1.60
C ALA A 180 14.43 -4.88 -3.01
N ASN A 181 13.62 -5.01 -4.06
CA ASN A 181 14.04 -4.83 -5.44
C ASN A 181 13.73 -3.41 -5.94
N SER A 182 14.74 -2.52 -5.98
CA SER A 182 14.61 -1.13 -6.44
C SER A 182 14.24 -0.97 -7.92
N HIS A 183 14.36 -2.02 -8.72
CA HIS A 183 13.97 -2.02 -10.13
C HIS A 183 12.48 -2.31 -10.34
N ARG A 184 11.79 -2.83 -9.34
CA ARG A 184 10.36 -3.13 -9.38
C ARG A 184 9.59 -2.07 -8.59
N LYS A 185 9.20 -1.00 -9.28
CA LYS A 185 8.46 0.12 -8.69
C LYS A 185 6.96 -0.16 -8.67
N LEU A 186 6.32 0.11 -7.53
CA LEU A 186 4.87 0.00 -7.40
C LEU A 186 4.18 1.16 -8.11
N ASP A 187 3.05 0.86 -8.76
CA ASP A 187 2.24 1.82 -9.51
C ASP A 187 1.08 2.32 -8.65
N VAL A 188 1.07 3.61 -8.32
CA VAL A 188 -0.04 4.26 -7.59
C VAL A 188 -1.34 4.24 -8.39
N GLY A 189 -1.25 4.21 -9.73
CA GLY A 189 -2.41 4.06 -10.62
C GLY A 189 -3.04 2.68 -10.57
N GLU A 190 -2.34 1.66 -10.03
CA GLU A 190 -2.88 0.32 -9.84
C GLU A 190 -3.51 0.14 -8.45
N PHE A 191 -2.84 0.59 -7.38
CA PHE A 191 -3.35 0.52 -6.02
C PHE A 191 -2.64 1.52 -5.11
N ARG A 192 -3.32 2.00 -4.08
CA ARG A 192 -2.78 2.93 -3.08
C ARG A 192 -2.47 2.26 -1.75
N GLY A 193 -3.22 1.22 -1.40
CA GLY A 193 -3.03 0.44 -0.19
C GLY A 193 -3.81 -0.86 -0.21
N PHE A 194 -3.67 -1.64 0.85
CA PHE A 194 -4.51 -2.78 1.17
C PHE A 194 -4.49 -3.10 2.65
N ALA A 195 -5.58 -3.69 3.12
CA ALA A 195 -5.74 -4.24 4.46
C ALA A 195 -5.75 -5.76 4.43
N LEU A 196 -5.11 -6.39 5.41
CA LEU A 196 -5.23 -7.80 5.72
C LEU A 196 -5.77 -7.91 7.15
N ALA A 197 -7.06 -8.15 7.26
CA ALA A 197 -7.75 -8.21 8.55
C ALA A 197 -7.40 -9.53 9.28
N ASP A 198 -7.02 -9.38 10.54
CA ASP A 198 -6.74 -10.45 11.47
C ASP A 198 -6.75 -9.85 12.89
N GLU A 199 -7.31 -10.54 13.87
CA GLU A 199 -7.43 -9.98 15.23
C GLU A 199 -6.08 -9.85 15.94
N LEU A 200 -5.11 -10.77 15.69
CA LEU A 200 -3.79 -10.79 16.33
C LEU A 200 -2.70 -10.11 15.51
N ALA A 201 -2.83 -10.14 14.19
CA ALA A 201 -1.85 -9.65 13.25
C ALA A 201 -2.49 -8.77 12.14
N PRO A 202 -3.32 -7.76 12.50
CA PRO A 202 -3.87 -6.88 11.48
C PRO A 202 -2.74 -6.16 10.75
N LEU A 203 -2.77 -6.17 9.40
CA LEU A 203 -1.70 -5.60 8.59
C LEU A 203 -2.26 -4.60 7.57
N LEU A 204 -1.60 -3.46 7.46
CA LEU A 204 -1.83 -2.45 6.43
C LEU A 204 -0.59 -2.26 5.58
N PHE A 205 -0.78 -2.18 4.28
CA PHE A 205 0.26 -1.81 3.33
C PHE A 205 -0.09 -0.49 2.64
N LEU A 206 0.89 0.41 2.54
CA LEU A 206 0.77 1.69 1.85
C LEU A 206 1.74 1.74 0.66
N ASN A 207 1.26 2.14 -0.50
CA ASN A 207 2.11 2.45 -1.63
C ASN A 207 2.85 3.78 -1.37
N ALA A 208 4.12 3.69 -0.98
CA ALA A 208 4.92 4.85 -0.61
C ALA A 208 5.38 5.70 -1.83
N ALA A 209 5.03 5.31 -3.06
CA ALA A 209 5.21 6.14 -4.25
C ALA A 209 4.22 7.33 -4.27
N ASP A 210 3.13 7.25 -3.50
CA ASP A 210 2.15 8.33 -3.37
C ASP A 210 2.65 9.47 -2.46
N SER A 211 1.99 10.64 -2.53
CA SER A 211 2.28 11.78 -1.67
C SER A 211 2.02 11.46 -0.19
N LYS A 212 2.70 12.16 0.73
CA LYS A 212 2.55 11.91 2.18
C LYS A 212 1.12 12.18 2.68
N ALA A 213 0.45 13.16 2.09
CA ALA A 213 -0.94 13.45 2.41
C ALA A 213 -1.90 12.36 1.90
N ALA A 214 -1.66 11.82 0.71
CA ALA A 214 -2.42 10.71 0.18
C ALA A 214 -2.16 9.41 0.97
N GLN A 215 -0.91 9.12 1.34
CA GLN A 215 -0.58 7.99 2.22
C GLN A 215 -1.30 8.07 3.57
N MET A 216 -1.48 9.27 4.16
CA MET A 216 -2.28 9.42 5.39
C MET A 216 -3.75 9.09 5.17
N PHE A 217 -4.32 9.52 4.05
CA PHE A 217 -5.70 9.19 3.72
C PHE A 217 -5.86 7.68 3.49
N SER A 218 -4.95 7.06 2.73
CA SER A 218 -4.93 5.62 2.53
C SER A 218 -4.80 4.86 3.86
N LEU A 219 -3.90 5.30 4.78
CA LEU A 219 -3.78 4.67 6.10
C LEU A 219 -5.08 4.74 6.89
N ALA A 220 -5.75 5.89 6.91
CA ALA A 220 -7.02 6.07 7.59
C ALA A 220 -8.14 5.22 6.96
N HIS A 221 -8.13 5.08 5.64
CA HIS A 221 -9.06 4.25 4.88
C HIS A 221 -8.86 2.76 5.18
N GLU A 222 -7.62 2.28 5.15
CA GLU A 222 -7.31 0.88 5.48
C GLU A 222 -7.59 0.54 6.96
N LEU A 223 -7.45 1.51 7.88
CA LEU A 223 -7.89 1.34 9.27
C LEU A 223 -9.41 1.14 9.36
N ALA A 224 -10.19 1.80 8.52
CA ALA A 224 -11.63 1.58 8.45
C ALA A 224 -11.98 0.17 7.94
N HIS A 225 -11.25 -0.36 6.97
CA HIS A 225 -11.37 -1.76 6.54
C HIS A 225 -11.05 -2.73 7.67
N LEU A 226 -9.99 -2.51 8.44
CA LEU A 226 -9.68 -3.34 9.62
C LEU A 226 -10.80 -3.27 10.67
N ALA A 227 -11.39 -2.08 10.89
CA ALA A 227 -12.50 -1.93 11.84
C ALA A 227 -13.72 -2.77 11.43
N LEU A 228 -13.97 -2.93 10.13
CA LEU A 228 -14.98 -3.85 9.58
C LEU A 228 -14.56 -5.33 9.59
N GLY A 229 -13.29 -5.64 9.89
CA GLY A 229 -12.76 -7.00 9.72
C GLY A 229 -12.64 -7.44 8.27
N GLN A 230 -12.51 -6.49 7.33
CA GLN A 230 -12.47 -6.76 5.89
C GLN A 230 -11.06 -6.62 5.34
N SER A 231 -10.56 -7.70 4.72
CA SER A 231 -9.36 -7.65 3.90
C SER A 231 -9.71 -7.16 2.50
N GLY A 232 -8.80 -6.42 1.85
CA GLY A 232 -9.01 -6.01 0.47
C GLY A 232 -7.94 -5.07 -0.06
N VAL A 233 -7.86 -4.96 -1.38
CA VAL A 233 -6.99 -4.01 -2.10
C VAL A 233 -7.84 -2.85 -2.58
N SER A 234 -7.43 -1.61 -2.23
CA SER A 234 -8.15 -0.38 -2.56
C SER A 234 -7.31 0.62 -3.34
N ASP A 235 -7.97 1.50 -4.07
CA ASP A 235 -7.39 2.67 -4.73
C ASP A 235 -7.92 3.98 -4.13
N ALA A 236 -8.02 4.04 -2.80
CA ALA A 236 -8.65 5.12 -2.05
C ALA A 236 -8.18 6.52 -2.50
N GLU A 237 -9.05 7.25 -3.20
CA GLU A 237 -8.82 8.62 -3.66
C GLU A 237 -9.80 9.57 -2.98
N ALA A 238 -9.29 10.56 -2.26
CA ALA A 238 -10.08 11.47 -1.42
C ALA A 238 -11.17 12.29 -2.14
N GLY A 239 -11.04 12.48 -3.45
CA GLY A 239 -11.99 13.27 -4.25
C GLY A 239 -13.02 12.44 -5.02
N ARG A 240 -12.93 11.13 -5.00
CA ARG A 240 -13.78 10.23 -5.78
C ARG A 240 -14.88 9.61 -4.93
N VAL A 241 -16.06 9.40 -5.51
CA VAL A 241 -17.14 8.63 -4.89
C VAL A 241 -17.12 7.23 -5.47
N PRO A 242 -16.68 6.21 -4.69
CA PRO A 242 -16.65 4.83 -5.16
C PRO A 242 -18.07 4.27 -5.41
N GLU A 243 -18.18 3.29 -6.30
CA GLU A 243 -19.45 2.59 -6.55
C GLU A 243 -19.83 1.64 -5.41
N GLN A 244 -18.85 1.01 -4.79
CA GLN A 244 -19.06 0.06 -3.70
C GLN A 244 -19.41 0.77 -2.39
N ALA A 245 -20.43 0.29 -1.69
CA ALA A 245 -20.89 0.87 -0.42
C ALA A 245 -19.81 0.86 0.67
N ILE A 246 -19.03 -0.23 0.73
CA ILE A 246 -17.94 -0.39 1.68
C ILE A 246 -16.86 0.68 1.47
N GLU A 247 -16.46 0.93 0.22
CA GLU A 247 -15.48 1.94 -0.12
C GLU A 247 -15.95 3.36 0.21
N ARG A 248 -17.24 3.66 -0.06
CA ARG A 248 -17.85 4.94 0.33
C ARG A 248 -17.84 5.14 1.84
N TRP A 249 -18.16 4.09 2.59
CA TRP A 249 -18.17 4.13 4.04
C TRP A 249 -16.74 4.32 4.59
N CYS A 250 -15.76 3.55 4.12
CA CYS A 250 -14.36 3.69 4.51
C CYS A 250 -13.80 5.07 4.19
N ASN A 251 -14.13 5.65 3.03
CA ASN A 251 -13.75 7.02 2.67
C ASN A 251 -14.33 8.06 3.65
N ARG A 252 -15.60 7.89 4.08
CA ARG A 252 -16.24 8.78 5.05
C ARG A 252 -15.59 8.66 6.43
N VAL A 253 -15.31 7.45 6.89
CA VAL A 253 -14.59 7.22 8.16
C VAL A 253 -13.19 7.82 8.10
N ALA A 254 -12.44 7.61 7.02
CA ALA A 254 -11.10 8.17 6.83
C ALA A 254 -11.11 9.71 6.85
N ALA A 255 -12.06 10.32 6.16
CA ALA A 255 -12.21 11.76 6.13
C ALA A 255 -12.55 12.32 7.54
N GLU A 256 -13.44 11.66 8.26
CA GLU A 256 -13.84 12.04 9.62
C GLU A 256 -12.73 11.80 10.65
N LEU A 257 -11.94 10.71 10.49
CA LEU A 257 -10.78 10.43 11.33
C LEU A 257 -9.71 11.53 11.20
N LEU A 258 -9.45 11.97 9.96
CA LEU A 258 -8.41 12.95 9.67
C LEU A 258 -8.86 14.41 9.84
N MET A 259 -10.11 14.71 9.53
CA MET A 259 -10.65 16.07 9.54
C MET A 259 -12.13 16.06 9.97
N PRO A 260 -12.40 15.95 11.30
CA PRO A 260 -13.76 15.93 11.83
C PRO A 260 -14.56 17.15 11.38
N LEU A 261 -15.85 16.96 11.02
CA LEU A 261 -16.70 18.08 10.57
C LEU A 261 -16.88 19.14 11.66
N THR A 262 -16.87 18.75 12.93
CA THR A 262 -16.93 19.68 14.07
C THR A 262 -15.71 20.59 14.08
N ALA A 263 -14.51 20.01 14.05
CA ALA A 263 -13.26 20.77 14.03
C ALA A 263 -13.10 21.63 12.76
N LEU A 264 -13.58 21.11 11.60
CA LEU A 264 -13.62 21.91 10.37
C LEU A 264 -14.49 23.14 10.52
N ARG A 265 -15.73 22.98 11.05
CA ARG A 265 -16.70 24.11 11.21
C ARG A 265 -16.18 25.20 12.15
N GLU A 266 -15.42 24.81 13.16
CA GLU A 266 -14.76 25.74 14.07
C GLU A 266 -13.59 26.47 13.43
N ALA A 267 -12.84 25.79 12.57
CA ALA A 267 -11.63 26.32 11.95
C ALA A 267 -11.90 27.08 10.65
N ALA A 268 -13.02 26.83 9.94
CA ALA A 268 -13.26 27.36 8.59
C ALA A 268 -13.55 28.87 8.58
N GLN A 269 -12.92 29.56 7.66
CA GLN A 269 -13.09 31.01 7.38
C GLN A 269 -14.04 31.18 6.20
N ARG A 270 -15.30 31.60 6.48
CA ARG A 270 -16.37 31.66 5.47
C ARG A 270 -16.13 32.70 4.38
N ASP A 271 -15.45 33.79 4.72
CA ASP A 271 -15.24 34.95 3.83
C ASP A 271 -13.89 34.87 3.07
N ALA A 272 -13.10 33.81 3.29
CA ALA A 272 -11.83 33.64 2.61
C ALA A 272 -12.04 33.13 1.18
N PRO A 273 -11.17 33.52 0.21
CA PRO A 273 -11.14 32.91 -1.11
C PRO A 273 -10.93 31.39 -1.00
N ILE A 274 -11.73 30.63 -1.73
CA ILE A 274 -11.82 29.17 -1.56
C ILE A 274 -10.48 28.46 -1.79
N GLU A 275 -9.69 28.90 -2.77
CA GLU A 275 -8.38 28.33 -3.06
C GLU A 275 -7.41 28.50 -1.88
N GLN A 276 -7.46 29.68 -1.24
CA GLN A 276 -6.63 29.97 -0.07
C GLN A 276 -7.09 29.16 1.14
N GLU A 277 -8.40 29.04 1.33
CA GLU A 277 -8.99 28.29 2.43
C GLU A 277 -8.71 26.79 2.33
N ILE A 278 -8.83 26.20 1.14
CA ILE A 278 -8.42 24.80 0.87
C ILE A 278 -6.97 24.57 1.31
N GLN A 279 -6.04 25.44 0.87
CA GLN A 279 -4.63 25.30 1.21
C GLN A 279 -4.33 25.54 2.71
N ARG A 280 -5.05 26.48 3.32
CA ARG A 280 -4.94 26.77 4.76
C ARG A 280 -5.40 25.57 5.59
N LEU A 281 -6.59 25.04 5.30
CA LEU A 281 -7.16 23.87 5.99
C LEU A 281 -6.32 22.61 5.76
N ALA A 282 -5.85 22.39 4.53
CA ALA A 282 -4.95 21.26 4.23
C ALA A 282 -3.69 21.32 5.10
N ARG A 283 -3.07 22.50 5.26
CA ARG A 283 -1.91 22.70 6.14
C ARG A 283 -2.24 22.55 7.62
N LEU A 284 -3.37 23.07 8.05
CA LEU A 284 -3.82 23.00 9.44
C LEU A 284 -4.05 21.53 9.86
N PHE A 285 -4.86 20.80 9.10
CA PHE A 285 -5.21 19.41 9.41
C PHE A 285 -4.19 18.38 8.88
N LYS A 286 -3.14 18.80 8.19
CA LYS A 286 -2.14 17.93 7.54
C LYS A 286 -2.75 16.88 6.61
N VAL A 287 -3.80 17.27 5.89
CA VAL A 287 -4.47 16.45 4.88
C VAL A 287 -4.11 16.95 3.47
N SER A 288 -4.54 16.24 2.43
CA SER A 288 -4.42 16.75 1.06
C SER A 288 -5.44 17.88 0.83
N SER A 289 -5.14 18.76 -0.12
CA SER A 289 -6.08 19.78 -0.57
C SER A 289 -7.38 19.19 -1.10
N LEU A 290 -7.34 18.00 -1.69
CA LEU A 290 -8.53 17.26 -2.13
C LEU A 290 -9.40 16.80 -0.95
N VAL A 291 -8.80 16.35 0.14
CA VAL A 291 -9.54 16.05 1.39
C VAL A 291 -10.18 17.34 1.94
N ALA A 292 -9.42 18.43 2.05
CA ALA A 292 -9.94 19.70 2.56
C ALA A 292 -11.11 20.21 1.70
N LEU A 293 -10.97 20.17 0.36
CA LEU A 293 -12.01 20.54 -0.57
C LEU A 293 -13.28 19.70 -0.41
N ARG A 294 -13.13 18.38 -0.31
CA ARG A 294 -14.26 17.47 -0.10
C ARG A 294 -14.95 17.73 1.23
N ARG A 295 -14.20 17.98 2.30
CA ARG A 295 -14.76 18.26 3.62
C ARG A 295 -15.49 19.60 3.69
N LEU A 296 -15.05 20.63 2.95
CA LEU A 296 -15.80 21.88 2.80
C LEU A 296 -17.17 21.64 2.15
N PHE A 297 -17.25 20.75 1.15
CA PHE A 297 -18.50 20.34 0.55
C PHE A 297 -19.37 19.55 1.56
N ASP A 298 -18.82 18.55 2.23
CA ASP A 298 -19.54 17.73 3.22
C ASP A 298 -20.08 18.60 4.40
N ALA A 299 -19.40 19.69 4.73
CA ALA A 299 -19.83 20.66 5.75
C ALA A 299 -20.85 21.69 5.25
N GLY A 300 -21.14 21.72 3.96
CA GLY A 300 -22.07 22.66 3.34
C GLY A 300 -21.53 24.07 3.11
N PHE A 301 -20.20 24.27 3.12
CA PHE A 301 -19.57 25.57 2.82
C PHE A 301 -19.53 25.86 1.32
N ILE A 302 -19.52 24.84 0.48
CA ILE A 302 -19.52 24.95 -0.98
C ILE A 302 -20.55 24.01 -1.58
N ASN A 303 -21.05 24.33 -2.76
CA ASN A 303 -21.95 23.50 -3.52
C ASN A 303 -21.18 22.52 -4.44
N GLU A 304 -21.90 21.58 -5.08
CA GLU A 304 -21.33 20.54 -5.92
C GLU A 304 -20.60 21.12 -7.16
N ALA A 305 -21.15 22.16 -7.79
CA ALA A 305 -20.52 22.79 -8.95
C ALA A 305 -19.15 23.37 -8.59
N THR A 306 -19.05 24.06 -7.45
CA THR A 306 -17.80 24.60 -6.91
C THR A 306 -16.82 23.48 -6.56
N LEU A 307 -17.30 22.39 -5.94
CA LEU A 307 -16.47 21.20 -5.64
C LEU A 307 -15.78 20.70 -6.92
N TRP A 308 -16.53 20.40 -7.99
CA TRP A 308 -15.97 19.82 -9.20
C TRP A 308 -15.11 20.79 -10.02
N GLN A 309 -15.39 22.08 -9.94
CA GLN A 309 -14.54 23.11 -10.56
C GLN A 309 -13.14 23.10 -9.91
N HIS A 310 -13.07 23.24 -8.58
CA HIS A 310 -11.79 23.28 -7.86
C HIS A 310 -11.09 21.92 -7.81
N TYR A 311 -11.84 20.83 -7.84
CA TYR A 311 -11.27 19.47 -7.91
C TYR A 311 -10.37 19.28 -9.13
N ARG A 312 -10.86 19.69 -10.32
CA ARG A 312 -10.08 19.58 -11.56
C ARG A 312 -8.80 20.42 -11.51
N GLN A 313 -8.93 21.65 -11.04
CA GLN A 313 -7.78 22.56 -10.89
C GLN A 313 -6.72 22.01 -9.92
N GLU A 314 -7.18 21.46 -8.82
CA GLU A 314 -6.29 20.94 -7.78
C GLU A 314 -5.58 19.65 -8.20
N VAL A 315 -6.26 18.75 -8.91
CA VAL A 315 -5.62 17.55 -9.52
C VAL A 315 -4.54 17.98 -10.52
N GLU A 316 -4.81 18.96 -11.39
CA GLU A 316 -3.80 19.48 -12.32
C GLU A 316 -2.60 20.09 -11.59
N ARG A 317 -2.85 20.83 -10.50
CA ARG A 317 -1.80 21.43 -9.68
C ARG A 317 -0.92 20.36 -9.03
N LEU A 318 -1.53 19.32 -8.44
CA LEU A 318 -0.81 18.22 -7.80
C LEU A 318 0.04 17.42 -8.79
N ASN A 319 -0.50 17.10 -9.97
CA ASN A 319 0.24 16.40 -11.04
C ASN A 319 1.50 17.16 -11.52
N ARG A 320 1.52 18.51 -11.39
CA ARG A 320 2.71 19.31 -11.70
C ARG A 320 3.78 19.24 -10.63
N LEU A 321 3.41 19.01 -9.37
CA LEU A 321 4.31 19.01 -8.21
C LEU A 321 5.03 17.66 -7.97
N GLU A 322 4.50 16.55 -8.49
CA GLU A 322 5.00 15.20 -8.21
C GLU A 322 6.37 14.84 -8.83
N ARG A 323 7.03 15.76 -9.53
CA ARG A 323 8.25 15.45 -10.29
C ARG A 323 9.58 15.56 -9.53
N ALA A 324 9.59 15.76 -8.22
CA ALA A 324 10.84 15.96 -7.47
C ALA A 324 10.84 15.31 -6.09
N SER A 325 11.34 14.07 -5.96
CA SER A 325 11.81 13.57 -4.65
C SER A 325 12.99 12.59 -4.79
N GLY A 326 14.06 12.81 -3.99
CA GLY A 326 15.32 12.05 -3.96
C GLY A 326 15.35 10.96 -2.90
N GLY A 327 16.40 10.13 -2.95
CA GLY A 327 16.57 8.91 -2.17
C GLY A 327 16.70 9.09 -0.65
N GLY A 328 16.37 8.04 0.11
CA GLY A 328 16.38 8.00 1.57
C GLY A 328 17.36 6.98 2.15
N ASP A 329 17.63 7.10 3.46
CA ASP A 329 18.47 6.17 4.23
C ASP A 329 17.86 4.76 4.22
N PHE A 330 18.69 3.75 3.90
CA PHE A 330 18.27 2.35 3.79
C PHE A 330 17.59 1.81 5.07
N TYR A 331 18.10 2.13 6.26
CA TYR A 331 17.54 1.59 7.51
C TYR A 331 16.23 2.25 7.90
N ARG A 332 16.06 3.54 7.62
CA ARG A 332 14.76 4.20 7.73
C ARG A 332 13.76 3.58 6.76
N THR A 333 14.20 3.30 5.54
CA THR A 333 13.39 2.64 4.52
C THR A 333 13.06 1.20 4.90
N LEU A 334 13.99 0.45 5.52
CA LEU A 334 13.72 -0.91 6.03
C LEU A 334 12.59 -0.89 7.08
N GLY A 335 12.70 -0.03 8.08
CA GLY A 335 11.68 0.10 9.14
C GLY A 335 10.31 0.51 8.60
N ALA A 336 10.24 1.38 7.57
CA ALA A 336 8.99 1.73 6.91
C ALA A 336 8.45 0.56 6.06
N ARG A 337 9.33 -0.07 5.28
CA ARG A 337 8.97 -1.14 4.34
C ARG A 337 8.46 -2.41 5.01
N THR A 338 9.00 -2.74 6.19
CA THR A 338 8.63 -3.95 6.93
C THR A 338 7.72 -3.67 8.13
N GLY A 339 7.52 -2.40 8.50
CA GLY A 339 6.88 -2.02 9.77
C GLY A 339 7.83 -2.18 10.96
N LYS A 340 7.90 -1.18 11.83
CA LYS A 340 8.80 -1.23 12.99
C LYS A 340 8.37 -2.30 13.99
N ARG A 341 7.05 -2.42 14.22
CA ARG A 341 6.48 -3.43 15.12
C ARG A 341 6.85 -4.85 14.66
N PHE A 342 6.63 -5.16 13.38
CA PHE A 342 7.01 -6.43 12.78
C PHE A 342 8.50 -6.69 12.84
N ALA A 343 9.30 -5.69 12.40
CA ALA A 343 10.76 -5.83 12.35
C ALA A 343 11.38 -6.08 13.75
N ARG A 344 10.88 -5.39 14.79
CA ARG A 344 11.32 -5.63 16.18
C ARG A 344 11.03 -7.05 16.63
N ALA A 345 9.81 -7.53 16.43
CA ALA A 345 9.41 -8.89 16.81
C ALA A 345 10.26 -9.94 16.08
N LEU A 346 10.42 -9.81 14.77
CA LEU A 346 11.17 -10.77 13.96
C LEU A 346 12.66 -10.79 14.29
N VAL A 347 13.28 -9.61 14.46
CA VAL A 347 14.71 -9.51 14.82
C VAL A 347 14.94 -10.04 16.24
N GLY A 348 14.09 -9.70 17.20
CA GLY A 348 14.17 -10.23 18.56
C GLY A 348 14.08 -11.76 18.59
N SER A 349 13.05 -12.31 17.96
CA SER A 349 12.85 -13.77 17.85
C SER A 349 14.02 -14.49 17.17
N ALA A 350 14.63 -13.89 16.14
CA ALA A 350 15.80 -14.45 15.48
C ALA A 350 17.05 -14.43 16.38
N LEU A 351 17.28 -13.33 17.13
CA LEU A 351 18.39 -13.22 18.06
C LEU A 351 18.26 -14.16 19.26
N GLU A 352 17.04 -14.47 19.69
CA GLU A 352 16.72 -15.44 20.72
C GLU A 352 16.76 -16.90 20.21
N GLY A 353 16.99 -17.11 18.91
CA GLY A 353 17.07 -18.44 18.29
C GLY A 353 15.71 -19.11 18.06
N GLN A 354 14.60 -18.40 18.24
CA GLN A 354 13.25 -18.93 18.02
C GLN A 354 12.86 -18.91 16.54
N THR A 355 13.42 -17.97 15.74
CA THR A 355 13.27 -17.88 14.28
C THR A 355 14.61 -18.10 13.60
N LEU A 356 14.64 -18.92 12.54
CA LEU A 356 15.86 -19.11 11.76
C LEU A 356 16.30 -17.82 11.09
N PHE A 357 17.61 -17.53 11.10
CA PHE A 357 18.18 -16.35 10.43
C PHE A 357 17.80 -16.30 8.93
N GLN A 358 17.69 -17.46 8.27
CA GLN A 358 17.29 -17.53 6.87
C GLN A 358 15.87 -17.01 6.65
N ASP A 359 14.93 -17.35 7.52
CA ASP A 359 13.56 -16.86 7.47
C ASP A 359 13.49 -15.37 7.80
N ALA A 360 14.24 -14.92 8.82
CA ALA A 360 14.35 -13.50 9.13
C ALA A 360 14.92 -12.70 7.95
N PHE A 361 15.94 -13.20 7.26
CA PHE A 361 16.49 -12.57 6.07
C PHE A 361 15.47 -12.47 4.95
N ARG A 362 14.73 -13.54 4.68
CA ARG A 362 13.69 -13.58 3.66
C ARG A 362 12.57 -12.58 3.95
N LEU A 363 12.05 -12.58 5.17
CA LEU A 363 10.93 -11.73 5.57
C LEU A 363 11.32 -10.25 5.68
N LEU A 364 12.55 -9.92 6.09
CA LEU A 364 13.05 -8.54 6.11
C LEU A 364 13.52 -8.06 4.73
N GLY A 365 13.80 -8.97 3.80
CA GLY A 365 14.42 -8.65 2.52
C GLY A 365 15.89 -8.23 2.66
N VAL A 366 16.62 -8.78 3.63
CA VAL A 366 18.06 -8.58 3.83
C VAL A 366 18.84 -9.84 3.46
N ARG A 367 20.13 -9.70 3.18
CA ARG A 367 20.96 -10.83 2.72
C ARG A 367 22.20 -11.08 3.60
N LYS A 368 22.51 -10.19 4.52
CA LYS A 368 23.75 -10.25 5.31
C LYS A 368 23.43 -10.18 6.80
N THR A 369 24.09 -11.01 7.58
CA THR A 369 23.99 -11.01 9.04
C THR A 369 24.35 -9.66 9.65
N ALA A 370 25.38 -9.00 9.11
CA ALA A 370 25.76 -7.65 9.57
C ALA A 370 24.61 -6.63 9.43
N THR A 371 23.80 -6.73 8.35
CA THR A 371 22.62 -5.88 8.14
C THR A 371 21.54 -6.15 9.17
N LEU A 372 21.35 -7.43 9.56
CA LEU A 372 20.39 -7.78 10.61
C LEU A 372 20.81 -7.20 11.96
N TYR A 373 22.08 -7.34 12.36
CA TYR A 373 22.58 -6.78 13.61
C TYR A 373 22.54 -5.24 13.63
N GLN A 374 22.79 -4.60 12.50
CA GLN A 374 22.64 -3.15 12.41
C GLN A 374 21.16 -2.75 12.54
N ALA A 375 20.26 -3.45 11.87
CA ALA A 375 18.82 -3.23 12.04
C ALA A 375 18.37 -3.45 13.50
N ALA A 376 18.93 -4.45 14.20
CA ALA A 376 18.64 -4.70 15.61
C ALA A 376 18.97 -3.50 16.50
N ARG A 377 20.14 -2.86 16.30
CA ARG A 377 20.54 -1.65 17.03
C ARG A 377 19.61 -0.48 16.71
N GLU A 378 19.30 -0.25 15.43
CA GLU A 378 18.43 0.83 14.96
C GLU A 378 16.99 0.69 15.48
N LEU A 379 16.52 -0.54 15.65
CA LEU A 379 15.20 -0.86 16.18
C LEU A 379 15.16 -0.88 17.73
N GLY A 380 16.30 -0.78 18.41
CA GLY A 380 16.40 -0.85 19.86
C GLY A 380 16.11 -2.25 20.41
N VAL A 381 16.45 -3.31 19.65
CA VAL A 381 16.31 -4.72 20.07
C VAL A 381 17.59 -5.25 20.68
N MET A 382 18.74 -4.66 20.34
CA MET A 382 20.03 -4.93 20.99
C MET A 382 20.46 -3.71 21.83
N LEU A 383 20.96 -3.99 23.01
CA LEU A 383 21.64 -3.03 23.89
C LEU A 383 23.06 -2.74 23.41
#